data_405ad9f622544c3cdfc1d61c15841410
#
_entry.id   405ad9f622544c3cdfc1d61c15841410
#
_cell.length_a   1.000
_cell.length_b   1.000
_cell.length_c   1.000
_cell.angle_alpha   90.00
_cell.angle_beta   90.00
_cell.angle_gamma   90.00
#
_symmetry.space_group_name_H-M   'P 1'
#
loop_
_entity.id
_entity.type
_entity.pdbx_description
1 polymer ?
#
loop_
_entity_poly.entity_id
_entity_poly.type
_entity_poly.pdbx_seq_one_letter_code
_entity_poly.pdbx_strand_id
1 'polypeptide(L)' 'MLGKVKWFNEKKGFGFISGEDGNDYFLHFSKINKEGFKTVNEGEEVSFDVEEGPKGPQATNVISQYSIN' A
#
# COMPACT_ATOMS: atom_id res chain seq x y z
N MET A 1 1.25 2.79 -10.34
CA MET A 1 -0.11 2.22 -10.44
C MET A 1 -0.98 2.79 -9.35
N LEU A 2 -2.26 2.96 -9.62
CA LEU A 2 -3.22 3.40 -8.61
C LEU A 2 -3.98 2.20 -8.05
N GLY A 3 -4.40 2.35 -6.80
CA GLY A 3 -5.21 1.33 -6.16
C GLY A 3 -5.84 1.84 -4.89
N LYS A 4 -6.51 0.94 -4.18
CA LYS A 4 -7.13 1.26 -2.91
C LYS A 4 -6.70 0.23 -1.88
N VAL A 5 -6.49 0.69 -0.67
CA VAL A 5 -6.11 -0.21 0.41
C VAL A 5 -7.29 -1.15 0.70
N LYS A 6 -7.06 -2.43 0.54
CA LYS A 6 -8.08 -3.43 0.80
C LYS A 6 -8.25 -3.63 2.29
N TRP A 7 -7.16 -3.77 2.99
CA TRP A 7 -7.10 -3.79 4.44
C TRP A 7 -5.65 -3.63 4.88
N PHE A 8 -5.46 -3.19 6.10
CA PHE A 8 -4.12 -3.03 6.65
C PHE A 8 -4.17 -3.23 8.16
N ASN A 9 -3.26 -4.04 8.67
CA ASN A 9 -3.17 -4.32 10.11
C ASN A 9 -1.96 -3.58 10.67
N GLU A 10 -2.22 -2.53 11.43
CA GLU A 10 -1.15 -1.68 11.98
C GLU A 10 -0.23 -2.44 12.91
N LYS A 11 -0.80 -3.34 13.68
CA LYS A 11 -0.01 -4.07 14.67
C LYS A 11 0.96 -5.02 14.01
N LYS A 12 0.53 -5.67 12.96
CA LYS A 12 1.37 -6.60 12.23
C LYS A 12 2.21 -5.92 11.17
N GLY A 13 1.80 -4.74 10.75
CA GLY A 13 2.55 -3.94 9.81
C GLY A 13 2.42 -4.36 8.36
N PHE A 14 1.31 -5.01 7.99
CA PHE A 14 1.12 -5.39 6.58
C PHE A 14 -0.36 -5.42 6.22
N GLY A 15 -0.60 -5.46 4.93
CA GLY A 15 -1.94 -5.54 4.39
C GLY A 15 -1.89 -5.77 2.90
N PHE A 16 -2.95 -5.39 2.21
CA PHE A 16 -3.07 -5.56 0.77
C PHE A 16 -3.70 -4.35 0.11
N ILE A 17 -3.27 -4.10 -1.11
CA ILE A 17 -3.83 -3.04 -1.95
C ILE A 17 -4.50 -3.72 -3.14
N SER A 18 -5.72 -3.29 -3.44
CA SER A 18 -6.43 -3.73 -4.63
C SER A 18 -6.04 -2.79 -5.76
N GLY A 19 -5.27 -3.28 -6.72
CA GLY A 19 -4.79 -2.46 -7.81
C GLY A 19 -5.86 -2.20 -8.86
N GLU A 20 -5.66 -1.14 -9.63
CA GLU A 20 -6.59 -0.79 -10.70
C GLU A 20 -6.63 -1.86 -11.79
N ASP A 21 -5.63 -2.72 -11.83
CA ASP A 21 -5.58 -3.82 -12.79
C ASP A 21 -6.35 -5.06 -12.33
N GLY A 22 -6.99 -4.99 -11.17
CA GLY A 22 -7.78 -6.09 -10.63
C GLY A 22 -7.00 -7.08 -9.79
N ASN A 23 -5.72 -6.86 -9.59
CA ASN A 23 -4.89 -7.76 -8.78
C ASN A 23 -4.67 -7.18 -7.40
N ASP A 24 -4.41 -8.06 -6.44
CA ASP A 24 -4.08 -7.64 -5.08
C ASP A 24 -2.57 -7.63 -4.93
N TYR A 25 -2.07 -6.63 -4.20
CA TYR A 25 -0.64 -6.46 -3.99
C TYR A 25 -0.35 -6.39 -2.50
N PHE A 26 0.64 -7.17 -2.09
CA PHE A 26 1.07 -7.19 -0.68
C PHE A 26 1.69 -5.83 -0.32
N LEU A 27 1.33 -5.32 0.85
CA LEU A 27 1.86 -4.05 1.35
C LEU A 27 2.46 -4.26 2.73
N HIS A 28 3.73 -3.91 2.87
CA HIS A 28 4.40 -3.90 4.16
C HIS A 28 4.60 -2.44 4.57
N PHE A 29 4.53 -2.16 5.89
CA PHE A 29 4.60 -0.78 6.35
C PHE A 29 5.89 -0.07 5.91
N SER A 30 6.97 -0.82 5.76
CA SER A 30 8.24 -0.24 5.34
C SER A 30 8.20 0.32 3.92
N LYS A 31 7.18 -0.05 3.15
CA LYS A 31 7.04 0.41 1.76
C LYS A 31 6.12 1.61 1.64
N ILE A 32 5.56 2.08 2.73
CA ILE A 32 4.73 3.28 2.73
C ILE A 32 5.65 4.49 2.78
N ASN A 33 5.55 5.32 1.75
CA ASN A 33 6.37 6.52 1.66
C ASN A 33 5.66 7.68 2.35
N LYS A 34 5.88 7.79 3.64
CA LYS A 34 5.16 8.75 4.46
C LYS A 34 6.01 9.07 5.68
N GLU A 35 6.07 10.32 6.05
CA GLU A 35 6.80 10.71 7.24
C GLU A 35 6.03 10.33 8.49
N GLY A 36 6.75 9.99 9.52
CA GLY A 36 6.15 9.70 10.81
C GLY A 36 5.49 8.35 10.83
N PHE A 37 4.24 8.34 11.23
CA PHE A 37 3.50 7.11 11.43
C PHE A 37 3.14 6.48 10.10
N LYS A 38 3.69 5.31 9.83
CA LYS A 38 3.52 4.66 8.53
C LYS A 38 2.33 3.72 8.58
N THR A 39 1.18 4.26 8.25
CA THR A 39 -0.05 3.47 8.21
C THR A 39 -0.96 4.02 7.12
N VAL A 40 -1.90 3.18 6.71
CA VAL A 40 -2.93 3.57 5.75
C VAL A 40 -4.25 3.02 6.24
N ASN A 41 -5.34 3.60 5.74
CA ASN A 41 -6.67 3.19 6.13
C ASN A 41 -7.32 2.38 5.03
N GLU A 42 -8.22 1.49 5.44
CA GLU A 42 -9.00 0.70 4.50
C GLU A 42 -9.76 1.63 3.55
N GLY A 43 -9.69 1.35 2.25
CA GLY A 43 -10.36 2.15 1.25
C GLY A 43 -9.59 3.38 0.80
N GLU A 44 -8.47 3.67 1.42
CA GLU A 44 -7.68 4.84 1.07
C GLU A 44 -7.06 4.67 -0.32
N GLU A 45 -7.11 5.71 -1.15
CA GLU A 45 -6.51 5.67 -2.49
C GLU A 45 -5.02 5.93 -2.39
N VAL A 46 -4.26 5.09 -3.09
CA VAL A 46 -2.80 5.20 -3.07
C VAL A 46 -2.25 5.01 -4.48
N SER A 47 -1.07 5.54 -4.69
CA SER A 47 -0.27 5.19 -5.86
C SER A 47 0.92 4.37 -5.38
N PHE A 48 1.40 3.48 -6.23
CA PHE A 48 2.48 2.60 -5.84
C PHE A 48 3.15 2.00 -7.05
N ASP A 49 4.37 1.48 -6.82
CA ASP A 49 5.08 0.70 -7.81
C ASP A 49 4.95 -0.77 -7.46
N VAL A 50 5.13 -1.63 -8.45
CA VAL A 50 5.02 -3.07 -8.26
C VAL A 50 6.40 -3.69 -8.34
N GLU A 51 6.68 -4.59 -7.40
CA GLU A 51 7.96 -5.28 -7.37
C GLU A 51 7.72 -6.72 -6.97
N GLU A 52 8.55 -7.63 -7.49
CA GLU A 52 8.45 -9.04 -7.10
C GLU A 52 9.04 -9.23 -5.73
N GLY A 53 8.32 -9.94 -4.88
CA GLY A 53 8.78 -10.24 -3.54
C GLY A 53 8.59 -11.70 -3.21
N PRO A 54 9.01 -12.10 -2.02
CA PRO A 54 8.90 -13.52 -1.62
C PRO A 54 7.47 -14.01 -1.57
N LYS A 55 6.52 -13.13 -1.37
CA LYS A 55 5.10 -13.51 -1.31
C LYS A 55 4.36 -13.21 -2.60
N GLY A 56 5.10 -12.93 -3.68
CA GLY A 56 4.53 -12.58 -4.96
C GLY A 56 4.64 -11.09 -5.21
N PRO A 57 3.84 -10.55 -6.12
CA PRO A 57 3.91 -9.12 -6.42
C PRO A 57 3.56 -8.29 -5.20
N GLN A 58 4.35 -7.27 -4.93
CA GLN A 58 4.12 -6.42 -3.78
C GLN A 58 4.21 -4.96 -4.16
N ALA A 59 3.54 -4.12 -3.37
CA ALA A 59 3.55 -2.69 -3.57
C ALA A 59 4.77 -2.08 -2.89
N THR A 60 5.35 -1.08 -3.54
CA THR A 60 6.48 -0.35 -2.98
C THR A 60 6.29 1.12 -3.30
N ASN A 61 6.96 1.99 -2.55
CA ASN A 61 6.86 3.43 -2.75
C ASN A 61 5.40 3.88 -2.73
N VAL A 62 4.67 3.41 -1.71
CA VAL A 62 3.24 3.66 -1.61
C VAL A 62 2.98 5.06 -1.10
N ILE A 63 2.22 5.84 -1.85
CA ILE A 63 1.94 7.24 -1.52
C ILE A 63 0.43 7.43 -1.46
N SER A 64 -0.04 7.98 -0.35
CA SER A 64 -1.46 8.25 -0.21
C SER A 64 -1.87 9.41 -1.10
N GLN A 65 -2.97 9.25 -1.81
CA GLN A 65 -3.51 10.30 -2.66
C GLN A 65 -4.22 11.38 -1.86
N TYR A 66 -4.47 11.13 -0.60
CA TYR A 66 -5.07 12.14 0.28
C TYR A 66 -4.04 12.95 1.04
N SER A 67 -2.78 12.69 0.80
CA SER A 67 -1.70 13.42 1.41
C SER A 67 -1.64 14.79 0.80
N ILE A 68 -2.19 15.74 1.46
CA ILE A 68 -2.19 17.08 0.95
C ILE A 68 -1.20 17.87 1.65
N ASN A 69 -0.59 18.34 1.11
CA ASN A 69 0.29 19.12 1.66
C ASN A 69 0.33 19.80 2.44
#